data_caa77e885906734ea2dbb29c7b3417c6
#
_entry.id   caa77e885906734ea2dbb29c7b3417c6
#
_cell.length_a   1.000
_cell.length_b   1.000
_cell.length_c   1.000
_cell.angle_alpha   90.00
_cell.angle_beta   90.00
_cell.angle_gamma   90.00
#
_symmetry.space_group_name_H-M   'P 1'
#
loop_
_entity.id
_entity.type
_entity.pdbx_description
1 polymer ?
#
loop_
_entity_poly.entity_id
_entity_poly.type
_entity_poly.pdbx_seq_one_letter_code
_entity_poly.pdbx_strand_id
1 'polypeptide(L)'
;MWPRLFLLALLLLPTPALAGAKEKVAALAPSGLVLVVNADGDELVAQNADEPFVPASVTKIVTTWLALEVLGADYRFQTRFYLDNNRVLYVRGGGDPFLVSEELALLAPQLVAAVGKQPINGIVLDASYYPGNLRIPGIEDSKESYDALNSALAVNFNTINAVRNGNTIRSAEKQTPITPLAISQFRARGPKGRGRISLSQDPTVSLKYAGELIAAFLEQAGGSVKGPISIGPVRKGLEPVYVHQQSRTLSEILVLLLMASNNYIANQVFLEIGGQRKGGPVSLEKSLQVANEILAANGLADAIHLEEGSGISRGNRFTARGLAKVLELFAPNAKLLRGHDGGLNKTGTLDGVRTLAGYANTSTHGQVRFVISLRSNNGAMRFELLKAIKSAL
;
A
#
# COMPACT_ATOMS: atom_id res chain seq x y z
N MET A 1 -10.75 -57.39 41.33
CA MET A 1 -11.02 -56.02 41.76
C MET A 1 -10.10 -55.07 40.99
N TRP A 2 -10.59 -54.39 39.98
CA TRP A 2 -9.81 -53.36 39.22
C TRP A 2 -10.19 -51.99 39.78
N PRO A 3 -9.22 -51.09 40.05
CA PRO A 3 -9.53 -49.73 40.48
C PRO A 3 -10.01 -48.91 39.28
N ARG A 4 -11.18 -48.28 39.40
CA ARG A 4 -11.70 -47.29 38.49
C ARG A 4 -10.88 -45.97 38.67
N LEU A 5 -10.05 -45.62 37.67
CA LEU A 5 -9.48 -44.27 37.57
C LEU A 5 -10.63 -43.30 37.23
N PHE A 6 -10.99 -42.42 38.16
CA PHE A 6 -11.79 -41.24 37.91
C PHE A 6 -10.86 -40.18 37.27
N LEU A 7 -11.06 -39.94 35.98
CA LEU A 7 -10.47 -38.79 35.27
C LEU A 7 -11.23 -37.56 35.76
N LEU A 8 -10.62 -36.76 36.65
CA LEU A 8 -11.14 -35.47 37.05
C LEU A 8 -10.89 -34.47 35.89
N ALA A 9 -11.89 -34.20 35.08
CA ALA A 9 -11.84 -33.11 34.13
C ALA A 9 -11.82 -31.76 34.90
N LEU A 10 -10.64 -31.16 35.04
CA LEU A 10 -10.50 -29.81 35.58
C LEU A 10 -11.16 -28.86 34.60
N LEU A 11 -12.41 -28.44 34.87
CA LEU A 11 -13.07 -27.33 34.21
C LEU A 11 -12.28 -26.08 34.62
N LEU A 12 -11.41 -25.58 33.72
CA LEU A 12 -10.74 -24.30 33.86
C LEU A 12 -11.83 -23.21 33.78
N LEU A 13 -12.31 -22.74 34.93
CA LEU A 13 -13.18 -21.56 35.00
C LEU A 13 -12.37 -20.35 34.49
N PRO A 14 -12.95 -19.49 33.64
CA PRO A 14 -12.26 -18.30 33.18
C PRO A 14 -11.86 -17.42 34.37
N THR A 15 -10.67 -16.85 34.29
CA THR A 15 -10.22 -15.89 35.32
C THR A 15 -11.14 -14.68 35.35
N PRO A 16 -11.32 -14.00 36.50
CA PRO A 16 -12.18 -12.81 36.60
C PRO A 16 -11.81 -11.72 35.58
N ALA A 17 -10.54 -11.59 35.22
CA ALA A 17 -10.06 -10.64 34.20
C ALA A 17 -10.60 -10.97 32.80
N LEU A 18 -10.60 -12.24 32.39
CA LEU A 18 -11.12 -12.69 31.09
C LEU A 18 -12.65 -12.50 31.01
N ALA A 19 -13.38 -12.79 32.09
CA ALA A 19 -14.80 -12.54 32.14
C ALA A 19 -15.11 -11.05 31.96
N GLY A 20 -14.41 -10.16 32.69
CA GLY A 20 -14.57 -8.72 32.58
C GLY A 20 -14.22 -8.15 31.19
N ALA A 21 -13.22 -8.71 30.49
CA ALA A 21 -12.89 -8.31 29.12
C ALA A 21 -14.01 -8.67 28.15
N LYS A 22 -14.54 -9.90 28.21
CA LYS A 22 -15.64 -10.37 27.35
C LYS A 22 -16.91 -9.56 27.58
N GLU A 23 -17.26 -9.27 28.82
CA GLU A 23 -18.43 -8.43 29.17
C GLU A 23 -18.31 -7.02 28.61
N LYS A 24 -17.14 -6.36 28.76
CA LYS A 24 -16.89 -5.03 28.20
C LYS A 24 -16.98 -5.01 26.68
N VAL A 25 -16.45 -6.02 26.00
CA VAL A 25 -16.53 -6.14 24.54
C VAL A 25 -18.00 -6.30 24.11
N ALA A 26 -18.76 -7.20 24.76
CA ALA A 26 -20.18 -7.42 24.44
C ALA A 26 -21.01 -6.16 24.68
N ALA A 27 -20.72 -5.39 25.73
CA ALA A 27 -21.43 -4.14 26.03
C ALA A 27 -21.11 -3.01 25.04
N LEU A 28 -19.83 -2.83 24.67
CA LEU A 28 -19.39 -1.75 23.77
C LEU A 28 -19.62 -2.05 22.30
N ALA A 29 -19.56 -3.31 21.89
CA ALA A 29 -19.66 -3.73 20.50
C ALA A 29 -20.43 -5.04 20.37
N PRO A 30 -21.75 -5.11 20.68
CA PRO A 30 -22.51 -6.35 20.72
C PRO A 30 -22.56 -7.09 19.39
N SER A 31 -22.53 -6.37 18.27
CA SER A 31 -22.43 -6.93 16.91
C SER A 31 -21.04 -6.81 16.29
N GLY A 32 -20.06 -6.39 17.06
CA GLY A 32 -18.67 -6.26 16.62
C GLY A 32 -17.99 -7.62 16.49
N LEU A 33 -16.96 -7.66 15.68
CA LEU A 33 -16.03 -8.78 15.58
C LEU A 33 -14.78 -8.40 16.36
N VAL A 34 -14.43 -9.23 17.36
CA VAL A 34 -13.26 -8.96 18.22
C VAL A 34 -12.52 -10.26 18.49
N LEU A 35 -11.22 -10.27 18.29
CA LEU A 35 -10.33 -11.36 18.68
C LEU A 35 -9.11 -10.76 19.38
N VAL A 36 -8.74 -11.36 20.52
CA VAL A 36 -7.49 -11.06 21.24
C VAL A 36 -6.82 -12.36 21.54
N VAL A 37 -5.56 -12.50 21.14
CA VAL A 37 -4.76 -13.73 21.28
C VAL A 37 -3.45 -13.39 21.98
N ASN A 38 -3.07 -14.18 22.99
CA ASN A 38 -1.79 -14.01 23.70
C ASN A 38 -0.61 -14.53 22.87
N ALA A 39 0.59 -14.46 23.43
CA ALA A 39 1.81 -14.95 22.78
C ALA A 39 1.78 -16.47 22.53
N ASP A 40 1.15 -17.22 23.43
CA ASP A 40 1.06 -18.69 23.39
C ASP A 40 0.00 -19.21 22.42
N GLY A 41 -0.82 -18.29 21.84
CA GLY A 41 -1.89 -18.65 20.91
C GLY A 41 -3.27 -18.81 21.56
N ASP A 42 -3.41 -18.57 22.87
CA ASP A 42 -4.69 -18.67 23.56
C ASP A 42 -5.59 -17.47 23.23
N GLU A 43 -6.85 -17.77 22.95
CA GLU A 43 -7.88 -16.75 22.68
C GLU A 43 -8.44 -16.19 24.00
N LEU A 44 -7.96 -15.02 24.38
CA LEU A 44 -8.41 -14.33 25.59
C LEU A 44 -9.81 -13.75 25.42
N VAL A 45 -10.10 -13.20 24.23
CA VAL A 45 -11.42 -12.73 23.82
C VAL A 45 -11.67 -13.20 22.40
N ALA A 46 -12.81 -13.83 22.17
CA ALA A 46 -13.28 -14.20 20.84
C ALA A 46 -14.79 -13.90 20.72
N GLN A 47 -15.15 -12.98 19.85
CA GLN A 47 -16.52 -12.64 19.51
C GLN A 47 -16.62 -12.55 18.00
N ASN A 48 -17.49 -13.37 17.38
CA ASN A 48 -17.70 -13.44 15.93
C ASN A 48 -16.41 -13.65 15.12
N ALA A 49 -15.42 -14.37 15.69
CA ALA A 49 -14.05 -14.40 15.18
C ALA A 49 -13.88 -15.15 13.85
N ASP A 50 -14.84 -16.03 13.50
CA ASP A 50 -14.89 -16.75 12.21
C ASP A 50 -15.75 -16.07 11.16
N GLU A 51 -16.51 -15.03 11.55
CA GLU A 51 -17.32 -14.33 10.58
C GLU A 51 -16.44 -13.53 9.61
N PRO A 52 -16.72 -13.62 8.29
CA PRO A 52 -15.99 -12.83 7.32
C PRO A 52 -16.36 -11.35 7.43
N PHE A 53 -15.35 -10.48 7.45
CA PHE A 53 -15.53 -9.03 7.48
C PHE A 53 -14.79 -8.33 6.34
N VAL A 54 -15.21 -7.11 6.01
CA VAL A 54 -14.51 -6.22 5.09
C VAL A 54 -13.33 -5.57 5.83
N PRO A 55 -12.07 -5.90 5.47
CA PRO A 55 -10.90 -5.48 6.25
C PRO A 55 -10.58 -3.99 6.10
N ALA A 56 -11.00 -3.35 5.01
CA ALA A 56 -10.51 -2.02 4.66
C ALA A 56 -8.97 -1.99 4.73
N SER A 57 -8.35 -0.88 5.13
CA SER A 57 -6.89 -0.73 5.09
C SER A 57 -6.08 -1.61 6.04
N VAL A 58 -6.69 -2.46 6.89
CA VAL A 58 -5.90 -3.50 7.58
C VAL A 58 -5.40 -4.59 6.63
N THR A 59 -5.95 -4.68 5.41
CA THR A 59 -5.43 -5.48 4.29
C THR A 59 -3.95 -5.20 4.04
N LYS A 60 -3.50 -3.96 4.25
CA LYS A 60 -2.10 -3.56 4.06
C LYS A 60 -1.11 -4.31 4.97
N ILE A 61 -1.57 -4.89 6.10
CA ILE A 61 -0.75 -5.79 6.92
C ILE A 61 -0.44 -7.06 6.12
N VAL A 62 -1.46 -7.66 5.49
CA VAL A 62 -1.31 -8.87 4.65
C VAL A 62 -0.41 -8.57 3.46
N THR A 63 -0.65 -7.47 2.75
CA THR A 63 0.18 -7.03 1.62
C THR A 63 1.63 -6.81 2.02
N THR A 64 1.87 -6.19 3.18
CA THR A 64 3.22 -5.96 3.71
C THR A 64 3.92 -7.27 4.03
N TRP A 65 3.23 -8.21 4.69
CA TRP A 65 3.76 -9.53 4.97
C TRP A 65 4.11 -10.29 3.69
N LEU A 66 3.19 -10.39 2.73
CA LEU A 66 3.41 -11.05 1.44
C LEU A 66 4.58 -10.43 0.67
N ALA A 67 4.71 -9.09 0.70
CA ALA A 67 5.80 -8.40 0.03
C ALA A 67 7.16 -8.72 0.64
N LEU A 68 7.25 -8.79 1.98
CA LEU A 68 8.49 -9.17 2.67
C LEU A 68 8.87 -10.62 2.39
N GLU A 69 7.90 -11.54 2.32
CA GLU A 69 8.12 -12.95 1.98
C GLU A 69 8.63 -13.15 0.53
N VAL A 70 8.15 -12.34 -0.41
CA VAL A 70 8.47 -12.53 -1.83
C VAL A 70 9.67 -11.72 -2.27
N LEU A 71 9.74 -10.45 -1.86
CA LEU A 71 10.72 -9.48 -2.33
C LEU A 71 11.92 -9.33 -1.37
N GLY A 72 11.69 -9.53 -0.07
CA GLY A 72 12.67 -9.24 0.97
C GLY A 72 12.74 -7.76 1.36
N ALA A 73 13.22 -7.49 2.57
CA ALA A 73 13.24 -6.15 3.16
C ALA A 73 14.09 -5.13 2.39
N ASP A 74 15.20 -5.60 1.78
CA ASP A 74 16.20 -4.78 1.10
C ASP A 74 15.91 -4.58 -0.40
N TYR A 75 14.80 -5.15 -0.90
CA TYR A 75 14.41 -4.99 -2.30
C TYR A 75 14.30 -3.51 -2.69
N ARG A 76 14.76 -3.18 -3.91
CA ARG A 76 14.71 -1.83 -4.47
C ARG A 76 14.08 -1.87 -5.86
N PHE A 77 13.06 -1.06 -6.05
CA PHE A 77 12.44 -0.87 -7.36
C PHE A 77 13.41 -0.22 -8.34
N GLN A 78 13.16 -0.40 -9.64
CA GLN A 78 14.03 0.11 -10.69
C GLN A 78 13.25 0.86 -11.76
N THR A 79 13.85 1.96 -12.25
CA THR A 79 13.43 2.64 -13.48
C THR A 79 14.62 2.64 -14.45
N ARG A 80 14.40 2.21 -15.69
CA ARG A 80 15.46 2.05 -16.69
C ARG A 80 15.39 3.11 -17.77
N PHE A 81 16.53 3.65 -18.15
CA PHE A 81 16.68 4.71 -19.13
C PHE A 81 17.57 4.22 -20.27
N TYR A 82 17.11 4.45 -21.51
CA TYR A 82 17.81 4.05 -22.73
C TYR A 82 17.92 5.26 -23.65
N LEU A 83 18.99 5.35 -24.43
CA LEU A 83 19.20 6.43 -25.38
C LEU A 83 19.51 5.82 -26.75
N ASP A 84 18.78 6.24 -27.79
CA ASP A 84 19.06 5.79 -29.14
C ASP A 84 20.04 6.75 -29.87
N ASN A 85 20.47 6.35 -31.07
CA ASN A 85 21.40 7.14 -31.89
C ASN A 85 20.84 8.49 -32.33
N ASN A 86 19.51 8.66 -32.33
CA ASN A 86 18.84 9.92 -32.61
C ASN A 86 18.66 10.78 -31.35
N ARG A 87 19.26 10.35 -30.23
CA ARG A 87 19.16 10.98 -28.92
C ARG A 87 17.74 11.07 -28.39
N VAL A 88 16.90 10.08 -28.72
CA VAL A 88 15.59 9.90 -28.07
C VAL A 88 15.80 9.09 -26.80
N LEU A 89 15.34 9.64 -25.68
CA LEU A 89 15.41 8.99 -24.36
C LEU A 89 14.17 8.15 -24.14
N TYR A 90 14.37 6.84 -23.93
CA TYR A 90 13.29 5.93 -23.52
C TYR A 90 13.34 5.73 -22.01
N VAL A 91 12.20 5.83 -21.36
CA VAL A 91 12.03 5.65 -19.91
C VAL A 91 11.12 4.47 -19.69
N ARG A 92 11.66 3.36 -19.21
CA ARG A 92 10.90 2.16 -18.90
C ARG A 92 10.62 2.08 -17.39
N GLY A 93 9.34 2.20 -17.03
CA GLY A 93 8.88 2.04 -15.66
C GLY A 93 8.92 0.58 -15.21
N GLY A 94 9.33 0.36 -13.97
CA GLY A 94 9.34 -0.94 -13.30
C GLY A 94 8.36 -1.02 -12.12
N GLY A 95 7.30 -0.20 -12.13
CA GLY A 95 6.28 -0.25 -11.06
C GLY A 95 6.74 0.38 -9.74
N ASP A 96 7.72 1.28 -9.75
CA ASP A 96 8.21 1.94 -8.55
C ASP A 96 7.07 2.67 -7.81
N PRO A 97 6.71 2.25 -6.58
CA PRO A 97 5.64 2.86 -5.81
C PRO A 97 6.01 4.23 -5.23
N PHE A 98 7.30 4.61 -5.27
CA PHE A 98 7.81 5.78 -4.59
C PHE A 98 8.70 6.67 -5.48
N LEU A 99 8.50 6.64 -6.80
CA LEU A 99 9.13 7.58 -7.73
C LEU A 99 8.49 8.96 -7.56
N VAL A 100 8.96 9.70 -6.56
CA VAL A 100 8.47 11.05 -6.21
C VAL A 100 9.43 12.12 -6.72
N SER A 101 9.04 13.39 -6.62
CA SER A 101 9.89 14.52 -7.06
C SER A 101 11.26 14.53 -6.42
N GLU A 102 11.38 14.16 -5.15
CA GLU A 102 12.66 14.04 -4.45
C GLU A 102 13.54 12.94 -5.06
N GLU A 103 12.93 11.84 -5.49
CA GLU A 103 13.64 10.75 -6.16
C GLU A 103 14.09 11.18 -7.57
N LEU A 104 13.24 11.93 -8.30
CA LEU A 104 13.61 12.53 -9.58
C LEU A 104 14.78 13.51 -9.44
N ALA A 105 14.82 14.29 -8.35
CA ALA A 105 15.93 15.20 -8.07
C ALA A 105 17.25 14.46 -7.82
N LEU A 106 17.20 13.25 -7.23
CA LEU A 106 18.38 12.40 -7.03
C LEU A 106 18.86 11.75 -8.33
N LEU A 107 17.93 11.25 -9.15
CA LEU A 107 18.29 10.53 -10.38
C LEU A 107 18.70 11.45 -11.52
N ALA A 108 18.13 12.67 -11.63
CA ALA A 108 18.32 13.51 -12.80
C ALA A 108 19.80 13.90 -13.05
N PRO A 109 20.60 14.31 -12.06
CA PRO A 109 22.04 14.58 -12.27
C PRO A 109 22.80 13.35 -12.79
N GLN A 110 22.48 12.16 -12.29
CA GLN A 110 23.11 10.91 -12.71
C GLN A 110 22.74 10.57 -14.16
N LEU A 111 21.47 10.76 -14.51
CA LEU A 111 20.98 10.54 -15.87
C LEU A 111 21.61 11.54 -16.83
N VAL A 112 21.72 12.84 -16.48
CA VAL A 112 22.40 13.84 -17.29
C VAL A 112 23.86 13.48 -17.50
N ALA A 113 24.57 12.99 -16.49
CA ALA A 113 25.93 12.51 -16.61
C ALA A 113 26.05 11.33 -17.60
N ALA A 114 25.09 10.39 -17.55
CA ALA A 114 25.07 9.21 -18.39
C ALA A 114 24.72 9.53 -19.87
N VAL A 115 23.77 10.44 -20.13
CA VAL A 115 23.35 10.80 -21.50
C VAL A 115 24.22 11.88 -22.12
N GLY A 116 25.02 12.60 -21.33
CA GLY A 116 25.84 13.74 -21.76
C GLY A 116 25.06 15.03 -21.98
N LYS A 117 25.78 16.12 -22.21
CA LYS A 117 25.23 17.50 -22.28
C LYS A 117 24.49 17.84 -23.58
N GLN A 118 24.58 16.99 -24.61
CA GLN A 118 23.84 17.26 -25.86
C GLN A 118 22.33 17.14 -25.65
N PRO A 119 21.52 17.93 -26.37
CA PRO A 119 20.07 17.88 -26.21
C PRO A 119 19.48 16.49 -26.45
N ILE A 120 18.49 16.15 -25.63
CA ILE A 120 17.58 15.00 -25.82
C ILE A 120 16.51 15.44 -26.80
N ASN A 121 16.35 14.69 -27.92
CA ASN A 121 15.46 15.04 -29.04
C ASN A 121 14.03 14.51 -28.87
N GLY A 122 13.72 13.89 -27.75
CA GLY A 122 12.39 13.40 -27.40
C GLY A 122 12.45 12.43 -26.23
N ILE A 123 11.32 12.25 -25.56
CA ILE A 123 11.16 11.25 -24.49
C ILE A 123 10.07 10.26 -24.91
N VAL A 124 10.36 8.97 -24.84
CA VAL A 124 9.40 7.89 -25.04
C VAL A 124 9.17 7.17 -23.72
N LEU A 125 7.92 7.07 -23.29
CA LEU A 125 7.51 6.52 -22.00
C LEU A 125 6.99 5.09 -22.22
N ASP A 126 7.71 4.12 -21.68
CA ASP A 126 7.39 2.69 -21.77
C ASP A 126 6.78 2.22 -20.44
N ALA A 127 5.48 1.94 -20.47
CA ALA A 127 4.73 1.36 -19.36
C ALA A 127 4.38 -0.13 -19.60
N SER A 128 5.02 -0.78 -20.54
CA SER A 128 4.70 -2.16 -20.96
C SER A 128 4.96 -3.23 -19.87
N TYR A 129 5.57 -2.85 -18.76
CA TYR A 129 5.71 -3.72 -17.60
C TYR A 129 4.36 -4.13 -17.00
N TYR A 130 3.34 -3.24 -17.10
CA TYR A 130 1.94 -3.57 -16.79
C TYR A 130 1.10 -3.65 -18.06
N PRO A 131 0.03 -4.47 -18.09
CA PRO A 131 -0.88 -4.49 -19.22
C PRO A 131 -1.66 -3.16 -19.31
N GLY A 132 -1.97 -2.71 -20.52
CA GLY A 132 -2.67 -1.44 -20.74
C GLY A 132 -4.10 -1.39 -20.20
N ASN A 133 -4.67 -2.53 -19.83
CA ASN A 133 -6.00 -2.68 -19.27
C ASN A 133 -6.00 -2.97 -17.76
N LEU A 134 -4.89 -2.70 -17.07
CA LEU A 134 -4.83 -2.89 -15.62
C LEU A 134 -5.97 -2.13 -14.93
N ARG A 135 -6.73 -2.84 -14.11
CA ARG A 135 -7.78 -2.29 -13.26
C ARG A 135 -7.65 -2.88 -11.87
N ILE A 136 -7.73 -2.03 -10.87
CA ILE A 136 -7.72 -2.42 -9.46
C ILE A 136 -9.17 -2.34 -8.95
N PRO A 137 -9.76 -3.41 -8.43
CA PRO A 137 -11.10 -3.40 -7.87
C PRO A 137 -11.25 -2.35 -6.76
N GLY A 138 -12.40 -1.66 -6.76
CA GLY A 138 -12.70 -0.61 -5.77
C GLY A 138 -12.13 0.77 -6.07
N ILE A 139 -11.25 0.92 -7.08
CA ILE A 139 -10.81 2.24 -7.56
C ILE A 139 -11.87 2.80 -8.52
N GLU A 140 -12.28 4.04 -8.28
CA GLU A 140 -13.27 4.78 -9.07
C GLU A 140 -12.62 5.93 -9.87
N ASP A 141 -13.34 6.48 -10.87
CA ASP A 141 -12.91 7.70 -11.55
C ASP A 141 -13.31 8.93 -10.74
N SER A 142 -12.75 9.05 -9.55
CA SER A 142 -12.91 10.21 -8.71
C SER A 142 -11.68 11.12 -8.76
N LYS A 143 -11.77 12.29 -8.15
CA LYS A 143 -10.62 13.19 -7.96
C LYS A 143 -9.84 12.90 -6.69
N GLU A 144 -10.29 11.98 -5.88
CA GLU A 144 -9.68 11.65 -4.60
C GLU A 144 -8.35 10.92 -4.79
N SER A 145 -7.36 11.25 -3.99
CA SER A 145 -6.00 10.70 -4.14
C SER A 145 -5.92 9.18 -3.89
N TYR A 146 -6.89 8.62 -3.18
CA TYR A 146 -6.96 7.17 -2.94
C TYR A 146 -7.47 6.37 -4.14
N ASP A 147 -8.01 7.05 -5.17
CA ASP A 147 -8.43 6.47 -6.46
C ASP A 147 -7.36 6.66 -7.56
N ALA A 148 -6.14 7.04 -7.21
CA ALA A 148 -5.08 7.23 -8.19
C ALA A 148 -4.75 5.94 -8.94
N LEU A 149 -4.66 6.03 -10.28
CA LEU A 149 -4.39 4.91 -11.18
C LEU A 149 -2.99 4.32 -10.94
N ASN A 150 -2.91 3.01 -10.76
CA ASN A 150 -1.64 2.29 -10.75
C ASN A 150 -1.05 2.18 -12.17
N SER A 151 0.25 2.38 -12.31
CA SER A 151 0.96 2.38 -13.59
C SER A 151 2.39 1.88 -13.43
N ALA A 152 2.94 1.26 -14.45
CA ALA A 152 4.35 0.83 -14.45
C ALA A 152 5.31 2.02 -14.35
N LEU A 153 4.92 3.18 -14.88
CA LEU A 153 5.66 4.43 -14.77
C LEU A 153 4.70 5.53 -14.30
N ALA A 154 4.90 5.98 -13.09
CA ALA A 154 4.13 7.06 -12.47
C ALA A 154 5.00 7.87 -11.51
N VAL A 155 4.70 9.14 -11.35
CA VAL A 155 5.40 10.05 -10.45
C VAL A 155 4.40 10.63 -9.44
N ASN A 156 4.86 10.86 -8.20
CA ASN A 156 4.05 11.47 -7.13
C ASN A 156 2.71 10.74 -6.90
N PHE A 157 2.74 9.40 -6.97
CA PHE A 157 1.55 8.54 -6.75
C PHE A 157 0.41 8.81 -7.75
N ASN A 158 0.71 9.28 -8.96
CA ASN A 158 -0.27 9.76 -9.93
C ASN A 158 -1.23 10.82 -9.38
N THR A 159 -0.70 11.73 -8.56
CA THR A 159 -1.46 12.83 -7.97
C THR A 159 -0.80 14.18 -8.23
N ILE A 160 -1.60 15.23 -8.20
CA ILE A 160 -1.16 16.63 -8.27
C ILE A 160 -1.54 17.32 -6.96
N ASN A 161 -0.57 17.92 -6.27
CA ASN A 161 -0.81 18.79 -5.13
C ASN A 161 -0.52 20.24 -5.51
N ALA A 162 -1.56 21.06 -5.61
CA ALA A 162 -1.44 22.43 -6.11
C ALA A 162 -2.31 23.41 -5.32
N VAL A 163 -2.06 24.69 -5.55
CA VAL A 163 -2.85 25.83 -5.04
C VAL A 163 -3.38 26.63 -6.21
N ARG A 164 -4.69 26.87 -6.24
CA ARG A 164 -5.37 27.71 -7.22
C ARG A 164 -5.82 29.02 -6.59
N ASN A 165 -5.28 30.14 -7.09
CA ASN A 165 -5.68 31.50 -6.73
C ASN A 165 -6.17 32.21 -8.00
N GLY A 166 -7.49 32.33 -8.16
CA GLY A 166 -8.09 32.83 -9.40
C GLY A 166 -7.71 31.96 -10.60
N ASN A 167 -7.05 32.53 -11.59
CA ASN A 167 -6.57 31.83 -12.79
C ASN A 167 -5.16 31.23 -12.63
N THR A 168 -4.45 31.59 -11.58
CA THR A 168 -3.08 31.11 -11.35
C THR A 168 -3.10 29.79 -10.59
N ILE A 169 -2.35 28.78 -11.08
CA ILE A 169 -2.14 27.50 -10.44
C ILE A 169 -0.64 27.34 -10.20
N ARG A 170 -0.25 26.98 -8.97
CA ARG A 170 1.13 26.76 -8.56
C ARG A 170 1.23 25.42 -7.82
N SER A 171 2.39 24.81 -7.86
CA SER A 171 2.65 23.64 -6.99
C SER A 171 2.47 24.03 -5.53
N ALA A 172 1.85 23.12 -4.75
CA ALA A 172 1.78 23.22 -3.30
C ALA A 172 3.01 22.63 -2.61
N GLU A 173 3.93 22.05 -3.38
CA GLU A 173 5.16 21.37 -2.94
C GLU A 173 6.35 22.08 -3.59
N LYS A 174 7.24 22.65 -2.76
CA LYS A 174 8.36 23.48 -3.24
C LYS A 174 9.31 22.71 -4.17
N GLN A 175 9.50 21.43 -3.92
CA GLN A 175 10.39 20.54 -4.67
C GLN A 175 9.79 20.05 -6.00
N THR A 176 8.48 20.20 -6.20
CA THR A 176 7.78 19.69 -7.38
C THR A 176 7.52 20.82 -8.36
N PRO A 177 8.12 20.85 -9.55
CA PRO A 177 7.79 21.84 -10.56
C PRO A 177 6.35 21.67 -11.02
N ILE A 178 5.68 22.80 -11.29
CA ILE A 178 4.34 22.77 -11.89
C ILE A 178 4.47 22.62 -13.41
N THR A 179 3.82 21.62 -13.98
CA THR A 179 3.90 21.32 -15.41
C THR A 179 2.64 21.80 -16.15
N PRO A 180 2.68 21.97 -17.48
CA PRO A 180 1.51 22.37 -18.28
C PRO A 180 0.32 21.41 -18.08
N LEU A 181 0.58 20.09 -18.08
CA LEU A 181 -0.45 19.09 -17.87
C LEU A 181 -1.02 19.17 -16.45
N ALA A 182 -0.17 19.36 -15.42
CA ALA A 182 -0.62 19.55 -14.05
C ALA A 182 -1.53 20.78 -13.91
N ILE A 183 -1.20 21.89 -14.55
CA ILE A 183 -2.05 23.09 -14.57
C ILE A 183 -3.40 22.79 -15.22
N SER A 184 -3.39 22.11 -16.37
CA SER A 184 -4.62 21.73 -17.10
C SER A 184 -5.52 20.83 -16.26
N GLN A 185 -4.97 19.75 -15.70
CA GLN A 185 -5.71 18.79 -14.88
C GLN A 185 -6.25 19.43 -13.59
N PHE A 186 -5.44 20.24 -12.91
CA PHE A 186 -5.88 20.90 -11.68
C PHE A 186 -6.91 21.99 -11.95
N ARG A 187 -6.84 22.68 -13.10
CA ARG A 187 -7.86 23.63 -13.53
C ARG A 187 -9.21 22.97 -13.77
N ALA A 188 -9.20 21.79 -14.38
CA ALA A 188 -10.42 21.04 -14.72
C ALA A 188 -11.03 20.32 -13.49
N ARG A 189 -10.22 19.72 -12.65
CA ARG A 189 -10.67 18.79 -11.58
C ARG A 189 -10.40 19.29 -10.16
N GLY A 190 -9.44 20.20 -9.98
CA GLY A 190 -8.99 20.67 -8.66
C GLY A 190 -9.95 21.62 -7.96
N PRO A 191 -9.87 21.71 -6.62
CA PRO A 191 -10.66 22.66 -5.85
C PRO A 191 -10.19 24.12 -6.07
N LYS A 192 -11.00 25.08 -5.64
CA LYS A 192 -10.53 26.44 -5.37
C LYS A 192 -9.62 26.38 -4.14
N GLY A 193 -8.47 27.05 -4.18
CA GLY A 193 -7.48 26.99 -3.10
C GLY A 193 -6.54 25.79 -3.20
N ARG A 194 -6.07 25.28 -2.06
CA ARG A 194 -5.12 24.15 -1.97
C ARG A 194 -5.84 22.82 -2.00
N GLY A 195 -5.28 21.85 -2.73
CA GLY A 195 -5.76 20.48 -2.71
C GLY A 195 -4.80 19.52 -3.40
N ARG A 196 -5.00 18.22 -3.11
CA ARG A 196 -4.39 17.11 -3.83
C ARG A 196 -5.49 16.38 -4.60
N ILE A 197 -5.26 16.12 -5.88
CA ILE A 197 -6.19 15.38 -6.73
C ILE A 197 -5.47 14.19 -7.39
N SER A 198 -6.21 13.11 -7.65
CA SER A 198 -5.77 12.07 -8.58
C SER A 198 -5.76 12.62 -10.02
N LEU A 199 -4.88 12.07 -10.83
CA LEU A 199 -4.96 12.25 -12.28
C LEU A 199 -6.17 11.50 -12.86
N SER A 200 -6.48 11.78 -14.13
CA SER A 200 -7.51 11.02 -14.88
C SER A 200 -7.22 9.53 -14.88
N GLN A 201 -8.25 8.70 -14.98
CA GLN A 201 -8.13 7.24 -15.16
C GLN A 201 -7.65 6.86 -16.58
N ASP A 202 -7.41 7.85 -17.46
CA ASP A 202 -6.69 7.62 -18.72
C ASP A 202 -5.18 7.44 -18.45
N PRO A 203 -4.62 6.23 -18.72
CA PRO A 203 -3.21 5.95 -18.47
C PRO A 203 -2.27 6.90 -19.23
N THR A 204 -2.72 7.46 -20.37
CA THR A 204 -1.90 8.36 -21.17
C THR A 204 -1.65 9.70 -20.46
N VAL A 205 -2.61 10.16 -19.68
CA VAL A 205 -2.48 11.38 -18.86
C VAL A 205 -1.43 11.20 -17.78
N SER A 206 -1.48 10.07 -17.08
CA SER A 206 -0.50 9.72 -16.03
C SER A 206 0.91 9.62 -16.57
N LEU A 207 1.09 8.94 -17.71
CA LEU A 207 2.39 8.80 -18.36
C LEU A 207 2.94 10.15 -18.83
N LYS A 208 2.13 10.98 -19.50
CA LYS A 208 2.56 12.32 -19.94
C LYS A 208 2.97 13.19 -18.76
N TYR A 209 2.25 13.13 -17.64
CA TYR A 209 2.63 13.85 -16.42
C TYR A 209 4.00 13.40 -15.90
N ALA A 210 4.26 12.09 -15.86
CA ALA A 210 5.57 11.56 -15.49
C ALA A 210 6.66 12.06 -16.44
N GLY A 211 6.39 12.05 -17.75
CA GLY A 211 7.32 12.56 -18.77
C GLY A 211 7.63 14.05 -18.62
N GLU A 212 6.62 14.90 -18.37
CA GLU A 212 6.81 16.33 -18.12
C GLU A 212 7.66 16.58 -16.88
N LEU A 213 7.44 15.83 -15.79
CA LEU A 213 8.26 15.95 -14.58
C LEU A 213 9.70 15.49 -14.82
N ILE A 214 9.90 14.35 -15.48
CA ILE A 214 11.25 13.86 -15.83
C ILE A 214 11.99 14.91 -16.68
N ALA A 215 11.35 15.48 -17.70
CA ALA A 215 11.93 16.55 -18.50
C ALA A 215 12.34 17.77 -17.64
N ALA A 216 11.43 18.23 -16.77
CA ALA A 216 11.69 19.38 -15.91
C ALA A 216 12.86 19.15 -14.94
N PHE A 217 12.98 17.95 -14.36
CA PHE A 217 14.09 17.62 -13.47
C PHE A 217 15.41 17.45 -14.23
N LEU A 218 15.38 16.91 -15.46
CA LEU A 218 16.57 16.88 -16.32
C LEU A 218 17.07 18.29 -16.64
N GLU A 219 16.16 19.24 -16.98
CA GLU A 219 16.52 20.62 -17.20
C GLU A 219 17.09 21.30 -15.94
N GLN A 220 16.50 21.07 -14.78
CA GLN A 220 17.02 21.57 -13.50
C GLN A 220 18.42 21.02 -13.19
N ALA A 221 18.72 19.81 -13.65
CA ALA A 221 20.05 19.19 -13.51
C ALA A 221 21.06 19.62 -14.58
N GLY A 222 20.70 20.57 -15.44
CA GLY A 222 21.55 21.11 -16.51
C GLY A 222 21.51 20.31 -17.82
N GLY A 223 20.57 19.39 -17.96
CA GLY A 223 20.24 18.73 -19.23
C GLY A 223 19.40 19.62 -20.14
N SER A 224 19.13 19.16 -21.36
CA SER A 224 18.26 19.85 -22.33
C SER A 224 17.34 18.88 -23.03
N VAL A 225 16.03 19.13 -22.98
CA VAL A 225 15.01 18.35 -23.69
C VAL A 225 14.31 19.23 -24.69
N LYS A 226 14.42 18.91 -26.00
CA LYS A 226 13.90 19.76 -27.10
C LYS A 226 12.73 19.13 -27.85
N GLY A 227 12.56 17.82 -27.76
CA GLY A 227 11.58 17.10 -28.54
C GLY A 227 10.30 16.75 -27.79
N PRO A 228 9.38 16.08 -28.47
CA PRO A 228 8.09 15.71 -27.88
C PRO A 228 8.20 14.61 -26.84
N ILE A 229 7.21 14.55 -25.95
CA ILE A 229 6.97 13.41 -25.05
C ILE A 229 5.92 12.52 -25.69
N SER A 230 6.27 11.26 -25.93
CA SER A 230 5.43 10.25 -26.56
C SER A 230 5.36 8.96 -25.72
N ILE A 231 4.44 8.08 -26.05
CA ILE A 231 4.24 6.80 -25.35
C ILE A 231 4.55 5.67 -26.35
N GLY A 232 5.33 4.71 -25.90
CA GLY A 232 5.68 3.55 -26.71
C GLY A 232 6.71 2.65 -26.01
N PRO A 233 6.92 1.44 -26.52
CA PRO A 233 7.91 0.53 -25.96
C PRO A 233 9.33 0.99 -26.26
N VAL A 234 10.28 0.60 -25.41
CA VAL A 234 11.72 0.69 -25.71
C VAL A 234 12.02 -0.08 -26.99
N ARG A 235 12.81 0.48 -27.88
CA ARG A 235 13.26 -0.18 -29.11
C ARG A 235 14.09 -1.44 -28.78
N LYS A 236 13.83 -2.53 -29.50
CA LYS A 236 14.59 -3.77 -29.34
C LYS A 236 16.08 -3.52 -29.61
N GLY A 237 16.93 -4.15 -28.79
CA GLY A 237 18.38 -4.09 -28.94
C GLY A 237 19.04 -2.87 -28.30
N LEU A 238 18.29 -1.97 -27.66
CA LEU A 238 18.89 -0.93 -26.85
C LEU A 238 19.26 -1.47 -25.46
N GLU A 239 20.48 -1.16 -25.04
CA GLU A 239 20.91 -1.38 -23.65
C GLU A 239 20.65 -0.13 -22.79
N PRO A 240 20.34 -0.29 -21.50
CA PRO A 240 20.11 0.85 -20.63
C PRO A 240 21.41 1.65 -20.43
N VAL A 241 21.34 2.97 -20.69
CA VAL A 241 22.41 3.91 -20.40
C VAL A 241 22.48 4.26 -18.90
N TYR A 242 21.34 4.11 -18.20
CA TYR A 242 21.24 4.32 -16.76
C TYR A 242 20.11 3.47 -16.18
N VAL A 243 20.37 2.85 -15.05
CA VAL A 243 19.37 2.14 -14.24
C VAL A 243 19.29 2.83 -12.89
N HIS A 244 18.18 3.49 -12.64
CA HIS A 244 17.91 4.06 -11.34
C HIS A 244 17.38 2.95 -10.40
N GLN A 245 18.05 2.78 -9.28
CA GLN A 245 17.53 2.01 -8.16
C GLN A 245 16.92 2.98 -7.15
N GLN A 246 15.68 2.71 -6.76
CA GLN A 246 14.98 3.50 -5.73
C GLN A 246 15.88 3.68 -4.50
N SER A 247 16.02 4.92 -4.02
CA SER A 247 16.90 5.24 -2.88
C SER A 247 16.47 4.58 -1.57
N ARG A 248 15.17 4.25 -1.46
CA ARG A 248 14.59 3.55 -0.32
C ARG A 248 14.51 2.06 -0.56
N THR A 249 14.75 1.29 0.49
CA THR A 249 14.45 -0.15 0.52
C THR A 249 12.94 -0.39 0.58
N LEU A 250 12.51 -1.60 0.26
CA LEU A 250 11.10 -2.01 0.44
C LEU A 250 10.64 -1.78 1.89
N SER A 251 11.46 -2.15 2.88
CA SER A 251 11.12 -1.96 4.29
C SER A 251 10.82 -0.49 4.63
N GLU A 252 11.61 0.46 4.12
CA GLU A 252 11.39 1.89 4.32
C GLU A 252 10.10 2.37 3.63
N ILE A 253 9.82 1.87 2.42
CA ILE A 253 8.57 2.17 1.69
C ILE A 253 7.37 1.60 2.44
N LEU A 254 7.47 0.39 3.00
CA LEU A 254 6.39 -0.25 3.75
C LEU A 254 6.04 0.50 5.05
N VAL A 255 7.03 1.09 5.73
CA VAL A 255 6.75 2.01 6.87
C VAL A 255 5.89 3.18 6.41
N LEU A 256 6.26 3.84 5.30
CA LEU A 256 5.53 4.98 4.76
C LEU A 256 4.13 4.59 4.26
N LEU A 257 4.02 3.42 3.62
CA LEU A 257 2.75 2.81 3.23
C LEU A 257 1.80 2.66 4.41
N LEU A 258 2.27 2.03 5.49
CA LEU A 258 1.45 1.73 6.66
C LEU A 258 1.06 3.00 7.42
N MET A 259 1.97 3.96 7.56
CA MET A 259 1.73 5.26 8.21
C MET A 259 0.70 6.10 7.45
N ALA A 260 0.91 6.31 6.15
CA ALA A 260 0.04 7.13 5.32
C ALA A 260 -1.23 6.40 4.88
N SER A 261 -1.29 5.08 5.06
CA SER A 261 -2.38 4.23 4.54
C SER A 261 -2.61 4.40 3.02
N ASN A 262 -1.56 4.57 2.25
CA ASN A 262 -1.62 4.92 0.83
C ASN A 262 -2.03 3.71 -0.03
N ASN A 263 -3.16 3.82 -0.75
CA ASN A 263 -3.67 2.73 -1.59
C ASN A 263 -2.81 2.50 -2.83
N TYR A 264 -2.31 3.59 -3.44
CA TYR A 264 -1.45 3.50 -4.62
C TYR A 264 -0.19 2.68 -4.32
N ILE A 265 0.53 3.01 -3.24
CA ILE A 265 1.73 2.28 -2.83
C ILE A 265 1.39 0.81 -2.55
N ALA A 266 0.29 0.54 -1.84
CA ALA A 266 -0.11 -0.82 -1.49
C ALA A 266 -0.31 -1.69 -2.73
N ASN A 267 -1.04 -1.17 -3.73
CA ASN A 267 -1.30 -1.92 -4.96
C ASN A 267 -0.08 -2.04 -5.86
N GLN A 268 0.80 -1.01 -5.93
CA GLN A 268 2.08 -1.13 -6.64
C GLN A 268 2.96 -2.25 -6.05
N VAL A 269 3.11 -2.27 -4.73
CA VAL A 269 3.86 -3.32 -4.01
C VAL A 269 3.21 -4.69 -4.23
N PHE A 270 1.88 -4.78 -4.17
CA PHE A 270 1.15 -6.03 -4.39
C PHE A 270 1.32 -6.55 -5.82
N LEU A 271 1.30 -5.67 -6.81
CA LEU A 271 1.55 -6.01 -8.22
C LEU A 271 2.96 -6.58 -8.41
N GLU A 272 3.96 -6.01 -7.76
CA GLU A 272 5.35 -6.45 -7.88
C GLU A 272 5.57 -7.87 -7.34
N ILE A 273 4.78 -8.32 -6.33
CA ILE A 273 4.79 -9.71 -5.85
C ILE A 273 4.57 -10.69 -7.01
N GLY A 274 3.56 -10.41 -7.85
CA GLY A 274 3.27 -11.18 -9.05
C GLY A 274 4.39 -11.08 -10.09
N GLY A 275 4.95 -9.89 -10.28
CA GLY A 275 6.03 -9.64 -11.23
C GLY A 275 7.29 -10.45 -10.92
N GLN A 276 7.69 -10.48 -9.66
CA GLN A 276 8.89 -11.21 -9.22
C GLN A 276 8.75 -12.73 -9.32
N ARG A 277 7.58 -13.27 -9.01
CA ARG A 277 7.36 -14.73 -9.00
C ARG A 277 6.96 -15.30 -10.36
N LYS A 278 6.20 -14.53 -11.18
CA LYS A 278 5.59 -15.02 -12.43
C LYS A 278 6.13 -14.30 -13.67
N GLY A 279 7.01 -13.30 -13.51
CA GLY A 279 7.55 -12.50 -14.61
C GLY A 279 6.56 -11.52 -15.24
N GLY A 280 7.10 -10.64 -16.12
CA GLY A 280 6.29 -9.68 -16.87
C GLY A 280 5.54 -10.28 -18.08
N PRO A 281 4.52 -9.58 -18.61
CA PRO A 281 3.89 -8.40 -18.01
C PRO A 281 3.26 -8.73 -16.66
N VAL A 282 3.38 -7.78 -15.71
CA VAL A 282 2.80 -7.91 -14.37
C VAL A 282 1.31 -7.65 -14.42
N SER A 283 0.51 -8.51 -13.80
CA SER A 283 -0.94 -8.33 -13.70
C SER A 283 -1.44 -8.58 -12.28
N LEU A 284 -2.61 -8.03 -11.97
CA LEU A 284 -3.27 -8.28 -10.69
C LEU A 284 -3.55 -9.77 -10.47
N GLU A 285 -3.95 -10.47 -11.54
CA GLU A 285 -4.21 -11.92 -11.52
C GLU A 285 -2.97 -12.72 -11.08
N LYS A 286 -1.78 -12.42 -11.63
CA LYS A 286 -0.52 -13.06 -11.23
C LYS A 286 -0.21 -12.79 -9.74
N SER A 287 -0.48 -11.57 -9.26
CA SER A 287 -0.25 -11.21 -7.87
C SER A 287 -1.21 -11.93 -6.93
N LEU A 288 -2.48 -12.02 -7.30
CA LEU A 288 -3.49 -12.80 -6.56
C LEU A 288 -3.13 -14.29 -6.54
N GLN A 289 -2.66 -14.84 -7.65
CA GLN A 289 -2.22 -16.23 -7.71
C GLN A 289 -1.07 -16.49 -6.71
N VAL A 290 -0.03 -15.66 -6.70
CA VAL A 290 1.09 -15.79 -5.77
C VAL A 290 0.64 -15.60 -4.32
N ALA A 291 -0.23 -14.61 -4.06
CA ALA A 291 -0.79 -14.39 -2.72
C ALA A 291 -1.56 -15.62 -2.23
N ASN A 292 -2.42 -16.20 -3.08
CA ASN A 292 -3.20 -17.39 -2.74
C ASN A 292 -2.31 -18.62 -2.50
N GLU A 293 -1.23 -18.80 -3.27
CA GLU A 293 -0.25 -19.87 -3.06
C GLU A 293 0.40 -19.74 -1.66
N ILE A 294 0.79 -18.52 -1.25
CA ILE A 294 1.40 -18.28 0.07
C ILE A 294 0.37 -18.41 1.19
N LEU A 295 -0.84 -17.89 1.01
CA LEU A 295 -1.92 -18.03 1.99
C LEU A 295 -2.27 -19.50 2.22
N ALA A 296 -2.40 -20.29 1.16
CA ALA A 296 -2.69 -21.73 1.26
C ALA A 296 -1.57 -22.49 1.98
N ALA A 297 -0.30 -22.20 1.68
CA ALA A 297 0.85 -22.81 2.35
C ALA A 297 0.90 -22.53 3.87
N ASN A 298 0.24 -21.45 4.31
CA ASN A 298 0.16 -21.07 5.74
C ASN A 298 -1.21 -21.40 6.38
N GLY A 299 -2.07 -22.19 5.69
CA GLY A 299 -3.40 -22.56 6.21
C GLY A 299 -4.41 -21.41 6.27
N LEU A 300 -4.26 -20.41 5.41
CA LEU A 300 -5.06 -19.15 5.40
C LEU A 300 -6.01 -19.04 4.20
N ALA A 301 -6.09 -20.06 3.33
CA ALA A 301 -6.86 -20.00 2.09
C ALA A 301 -8.35 -19.68 2.30
N ASP A 302 -8.98 -20.26 3.34
CA ASP A 302 -10.40 -20.06 3.67
C ASP A 302 -10.62 -18.84 4.57
N ALA A 303 -9.56 -18.28 5.15
CA ALA A 303 -9.62 -17.21 6.14
C ALA A 303 -9.33 -15.82 5.57
N ILE A 304 -8.61 -15.75 4.44
CA ILE A 304 -8.17 -14.50 3.79
C ILE A 304 -8.48 -14.57 2.30
N HIS A 305 -9.43 -13.77 1.86
CA HIS A 305 -9.72 -13.56 0.44
C HIS A 305 -9.31 -12.15 0.02
N LEU A 306 -8.44 -12.05 -0.98
CA LEU A 306 -7.95 -10.79 -1.54
C LEU A 306 -8.53 -10.55 -2.95
N GLU A 307 -8.96 -9.34 -3.23
CA GLU A 307 -9.21 -8.82 -4.57
C GLU A 307 -8.11 -7.84 -5.03
N GLU A 308 -7.45 -7.18 -4.07
CA GLU A 308 -6.36 -6.23 -4.31
C GLU A 308 -5.55 -5.97 -3.01
N GLY A 309 -4.45 -5.22 -3.10
CA GLY A 309 -3.50 -5.08 -2.01
C GLY A 309 -3.78 -3.96 -0.99
N SER A 310 -4.74 -3.06 -1.23
CA SER A 310 -4.92 -1.88 -0.36
C SER A 310 -6.07 -1.97 0.63
N GLY A 311 -7.07 -2.81 0.33
CA GLY A 311 -8.31 -2.91 1.09
C GLY A 311 -9.36 -1.86 0.70
N ILE A 312 -9.22 -1.20 -0.46
CA ILE A 312 -10.26 -0.31 -0.98
C ILE A 312 -11.44 -1.11 -1.52
N SER A 313 -11.20 -2.27 -2.10
CA SER A 313 -12.29 -3.15 -2.56
C SER A 313 -13.05 -3.73 -1.38
N ARG A 314 -14.39 -3.63 -1.48
CA ARG A 314 -15.30 -4.28 -0.54
C ARG A 314 -15.44 -5.78 -0.76
N GLY A 315 -14.81 -6.33 -1.81
CA GLY A 315 -14.75 -7.77 -2.07
C GLY A 315 -13.70 -8.48 -1.24
N ASN A 316 -12.68 -7.79 -0.72
CA ASN A 316 -11.76 -8.38 0.27
C ASN A 316 -12.56 -8.91 1.47
N ARG A 317 -12.26 -10.15 1.92
CA ARG A 317 -12.90 -10.79 3.07
C ARG A 317 -11.87 -11.49 3.94
N PHE A 318 -11.87 -11.15 5.22
CA PHE A 318 -11.00 -11.78 6.21
C PHE A 318 -11.82 -12.30 7.39
N THR A 319 -11.34 -13.35 8.05
CA THR A 319 -11.77 -13.69 9.40
C THR A 319 -10.80 -13.09 10.42
N ALA A 320 -11.25 -12.88 11.66
CA ALA A 320 -10.34 -12.36 12.69
C ALA A 320 -9.24 -13.36 13.02
N ARG A 321 -9.53 -14.67 13.01
CA ARG A 321 -8.53 -15.71 13.22
C ARG A 321 -7.49 -15.73 12.11
N GLY A 322 -7.92 -15.58 10.84
CA GLY A 322 -7.00 -15.48 9.72
C GLY A 322 -6.06 -14.29 9.84
N LEU A 323 -6.58 -13.09 10.17
CA LEU A 323 -5.75 -11.91 10.34
C LEU A 323 -4.85 -11.99 11.58
N ALA A 324 -5.30 -12.61 12.68
CA ALA A 324 -4.46 -12.86 13.86
C ALA A 324 -3.31 -13.84 13.56
N LYS A 325 -3.53 -14.82 12.68
CA LYS A 325 -2.46 -15.72 12.19
C LYS A 325 -1.48 -14.95 11.30
N VAL A 326 -1.95 -14.04 10.44
CA VAL A 326 -1.04 -13.16 9.70
C VAL A 326 -0.23 -12.27 10.65
N LEU A 327 -0.83 -11.73 11.71
CA LEU A 327 -0.09 -10.97 12.73
C LEU A 327 0.96 -11.81 13.45
N GLU A 328 0.71 -13.12 13.68
CA GLU A 328 1.72 -14.03 14.22
C GLU A 328 2.92 -14.15 13.28
N LEU A 329 2.68 -14.42 11.99
CA LEU A 329 3.72 -14.52 10.96
C LEU A 329 4.46 -13.20 10.76
N PHE A 330 3.76 -12.08 10.91
CA PHE A 330 4.30 -10.73 10.78
C PHE A 330 5.05 -10.22 12.02
N ALA A 331 4.99 -10.93 13.16
CA ALA A 331 5.57 -10.47 14.43
C ALA A 331 7.04 -10.01 14.35
N PRO A 332 7.95 -10.66 13.59
CA PRO A 332 9.32 -10.16 13.41
C PRO A 332 9.41 -8.76 12.83
N ASN A 333 8.37 -8.36 12.09
CA ASN A 333 8.26 -7.08 11.39
C ASN A 333 7.26 -6.12 12.05
N ALA A 334 6.75 -6.43 13.25
CA ALA A 334 5.74 -5.63 13.95
C ALA A 334 6.10 -4.14 14.07
N LYS A 335 7.40 -3.80 14.19
CA LYS A 335 7.93 -2.44 14.25
C LYS A 335 7.64 -1.57 13.01
N LEU A 336 7.25 -2.18 11.88
CA LEU A 336 6.83 -1.45 10.69
C LEU A 336 5.45 -0.83 10.88
N LEU A 337 4.61 -1.37 11.78
CA LEU A 337 3.34 -0.76 12.17
C LEU A 337 3.61 0.46 13.06
N ARG A 338 3.07 1.60 12.66
CA ARG A 338 3.13 2.85 13.41
C ARG A 338 1.74 3.48 13.43
N GLY A 339 0.94 3.09 14.42
CA GLY A 339 -0.39 3.64 14.62
C GLY A 339 -0.35 5.11 15.04
N HIS A 340 -1.45 5.80 14.80
CA HIS A 340 -1.61 7.21 15.17
C HIS A 340 -1.56 7.46 16.69
N ASP A 341 -1.83 6.43 17.48
CA ASP A 341 -1.75 6.41 18.94
C ASP A 341 -0.36 6.03 19.49
N GLY A 342 0.62 5.87 18.59
CA GLY A 342 1.95 5.37 18.92
C GLY A 342 2.00 3.84 19.13
N GLY A 343 0.88 3.13 18.94
CA GLY A 343 0.80 1.67 19.03
C GLY A 343 1.27 0.96 17.78
N LEU A 344 1.55 -0.33 17.88
CA LEU A 344 1.90 -1.20 16.75
C LEU A 344 0.62 -1.71 16.08
N ASN A 345 -0.12 -0.83 15.43
CA ASN A 345 -1.41 -1.16 14.87
C ASN A 345 -1.67 -0.47 13.52
N LYS A 346 -2.66 -0.99 12.79
CA LYS A 346 -3.16 -0.42 11.54
C LYS A 346 -4.67 -0.23 11.62
N THR A 347 -5.12 0.96 11.26
CA THR A 347 -6.54 1.28 11.10
C THR A 347 -7.04 0.93 9.70
N GLY A 348 -8.32 0.54 9.58
CA GLY A 348 -9.05 0.50 8.31
C GLY A 348 -10.34 1.30 8.41
N THR A 349 -10.68 1.99 7.34
CA THR A 349 -11.85 2.87 7.28
C THR A 349 -12.46 2.84 5.88
N LEU A 350 -13.71 2.43 5.79
CA LEU A 350 -14.60 2.64 4.66
C LEU A 350 -15.95 3.12 5.22
N ASP A 351 -16.84 3.55 4.34
CA ASP A 351 -18.20 3.89 4.81
C ASP A 351 -18.88 2.68 5.46
N GLY A 352 -19.37 2.86 6.70
CA GLY A 352 -19.95 1.80 7.53
C GLY A 352 -18.93 0.79 8.10
N VAL A 353 -17.62 0.93 7.88
CA VAL A 353 -16.59 -0.03 8.33
C VAL A 353 -15.49 0.68 9.11
N ARG A 354 -15.22 0.19 10.32
CA ARG A 354 -14.10 0.63 11.18
C ARG A 354 -13.34 -0.59 11.68
N THR A 355 -12.11 -0.78 11.20
CA THR A 355 -11.25 -1.89 11.61
C THR A 355 -9.99 -1.38 12.29
N LEU A 356 -9.43 -2.21 13.16
CA LEU A 356 -8.16 -1.97 13.85
C LEU A 356 -7.52 -3.33 14.14
N ALA A 357 -6.26 -3.50 13.77
CA ALA A 357 -5.54 -4.76 14.02
C ALA A 357 -4.06 -4.48 14.31
N GLY A 358 -3.44 -5.32 15.14
CA GLY A 358 -2.04 -5.18 15.49
C GLY A 358 -1.71 -5.82 16.83
N TYR A 359 -0.79 -5.17 17.55
CA TYR A 359 -0.25 -5.65 18.82
C TYR A 359 -0.50 -4.62 19.92
N ALA A 360 -0.79 -5.10 21.13
CA ALA A 360 -1.00 -4.25 22.29
C ALA A 360 -0.38 -4.91 23.52
N ASN A 361 0.16 -4.11 24.45
CA ASN A 361 0.60 -4.58 25.74
C ASN A 361 -0.54 -4.54 26.73
N THR A 362 -0.73 -5.63 27.47
CA THR A 362 -1.68 -5.78 28.57
C THR A 362 -0.92 -5.98 29.87
N SER A 363 -1.59 -5.78 31.01
CA SER A 363 -0.94 -5.89 32.32
C SER A 363 -0.71 -7.33 32.79
N THR A 364 -1.56 -8.26 32.34
CA THR A 364 -1.56 -9.66 32.84
C THR A 364 -1.07 -10.67 31.82
N HIS A 365 -1.16 -10.35 30.51
CA HIS A 365 -0.81 -11.29 29.43
C HIS A 365 0.32 -10.80 28.53
N GLY A 366 1.02 -9.70 28.92
CA GLY A 366 2.08 -9.12 28.11
C GLY A 366 1.57 -8.61 26.76
N GLN A 367 2.35 -8.82 25.68
CA GLN A 367 1.96 -8.43 24.35
C GLN A 367 0.94 -9.41 23.75
N VAL A 368 -0.20 -8.88 23.34
CA VAL A 368 -1.26 -9.63 22.65
C VAL A 368 -1.41 -9.16 21.21
N ARG A 369 -1.90 -10.05 20.35
CA ARG A 369 -2.38 -9.71 19.00
C ARG A 369 -3.87 -9.43 19.08
N PHE A 370 -4.34 -8.45 18.36
CA PHE A 370 -5.77 -8.13 18.37
C PHE A 370 -6.31 -7.77 16.99
N VAL A 371 -7.58 -8.09 16.77
CA VAL A 371 -8.35 -7.74 15.58
C VAL A 371 -9.71 -7.23 16.04
N ILE A 372 -10.09 -6.04 15.56
CA ILE A 372 -11.38 -5.39 15.82
C ILE A 372 -11.99 -5.01 14.48
N SER A 373 -13.25 -5.39 14.25
CA SER A 373 -14.05 -4.92 13.12
C SER A 373 -15.44 -4.52 13.57
N LEU A 374 -15.83 -3.28 13.25
CA LEU A 374 -17.09 -2.67 13.66
C LEU A 374 -17.87 -2.19 12.43
N ARG A 375 -19.16 -2.47 12.39
CA ARG A 375 -20.11 -1.86 11.45
C ARG A 375 -20.56 -0.52 12.02
N SER A 376 -19.80 0.55 11.74
CA SER A 376 -20.00 1.87 12.33
C SER A 376 -19.34 2.95 11.47
N ASN A 377 -19.82 4.18 11.57
CA ASN A 377 -19.13 5.37 11.07
C ASN A 377 -18.38 6.15 12.17
N ASN A 378 -18.52 5.74 13.45
CA ASN A 378 -17.74 6.30 14.55
C ASN A 378 -16.32 5.72 14.58
N GLY A 379 -15.34 6.54 14.18
CA GLY A 379 -13.93 6.13 14.15
C GLY A 379 -13.29 5.97 15.52
N ALA A 380 -13.80 6.64 16.57
CA ALA A 380 -13.25 6.57 17.93
C ALA A 380 -13.54 5.22 18.60
N MET A 381 -14.68 4.63 18.31
CA MET A 381 -15.21 3.43 18.98
C MET A 381 -14.22 2.24 18.98
N ARG A 382 -13.46 2.03 17.92
CA ARG A 382 -12.43 0.97 17.84
C ARG A 382 -11.29 1.18 18.85
N PHE A 383 -10.91 2.44 19.14
CA PHE A 383 -9.87 2.77 20.11
C PHE A 383 -10.39 2.70 21.55
N GLU A 384 -11.64 3.11 21.78
CA GLU A 384 -12.32 2.93 23.07
C GLU A 384 -12.41 1.46 23.44
N LEU A 385 -12.75 0.62 22.47
CA LEU A 385 -12.81 -0.84 22.64
C LEU A 385 -11.44 -1.42 22.95
N LEU A 386 -10.39 -1.03 22.20
CA LEU A 386 -9.02 -1.47 22.48
C LEU A 386 -8.56 -1.03 23.88
N LYS A 387 -8.89 0.22 24.30
CA LYS A 387 -8.59 0.71 25.64
C LYS A 387 -9.30 -0.12 26.72
N ALA A 388 -10.58 -0.45 26.52
CA ALA A 388 -11.34 -1.29 27.44
C ALA A 388 -10.77 -2.70 27.56
N ILE A 389 -10.34 -3.31 26.43
CA ILE A 389 -9.66 -4.61 26.40
C ILE A 389 -8.35 -4.54 27.20
N LYS A 390 -7.47 -3.56 26.89
CA LYS A 390 -6.18 -3.40 27.58
C LYS A 390 -6.33 -3.19 29.09
N SER A 391 -7.39 -2.51 29.53
CA SER A 391 -7.65 -2.27 30.96
C SER A 391 -8.25 -3.46 31.69
N ALA A 392 -8.75 -4.47 30.96
CA ALA A 392 -9.33 -5.66 31.53
C ALA A 392 -8.38 -6.87 31.53
N LEU A 393 -7.38 -6.86 30.68
CA LEU A 393 -6.32 -7.86 30.53
C LEU A 393 -4.97 -7.30 31.01
#